data_f887f863fc1cbbf3434709d67ac29b9c
#
_entry.id   f887f863fc1cbbf3434709d67ac29b9c
#
_cell.length_a   1.000
_cell.length_b   1.000
_cell.length_c   1.000
_cell.angle_alpha   90.00
_cell.angle_beta   90.00
_cell.angle_gamma   90.00
#
_symmetry.space_group_name_H-M   'P 1'
#
loop_
_entity.id
_entity.type
_entity.pdbx_description
1 polymer ?
#
loop_
_entity_poly.entity_id
_entity_poly.type
_entity_poly.pdbx_seq_one_letter_code
_entity_poly.pdbx_strand_id
1 'polypeptide(L)'
;MNRTKILEEIQKNVELLSTTGLEAYKYIPLHQKPSPSVTALREIMNLLRKVIFPGFFGTEQEAQTDSIQYYTGVYLEQAYDLLQEQIYNGLCFEVERCCDSKDRASEIAIAFINKVPHIKYLLSTDVKAILDGDPAAKSPSEIIFCYPAIHAILYQRVAHELLKLGVPVIPRIITEMAHSDTGIDIHPGAQIGEYFSIDHGTGVVIGQTAIIGNHVRLYQGVTLGAKSFTLDEEGLPLDVPRHPIIEDYVTIYSNASILGRITIGHGSVIGGNIWLTHS
;
A
#
# COMPACT_ATOMS: atom_id res chain seq x y z
N MET A 1 -9.63 -5.39 46.33
CA MET A 1 -10.87 -4.73 45.88
C MET A 1 -11.92 -5.80 45.62
N ASN A 2 -13.16 -5.65 46.14
CA ASN A 2 -14.22 -6.67 45.95
C ASN A 2 -14.67 -6.65 44.48
N ARG A 3 -14.96 -7.82 43.88
CA ARG A 3 -15.40 -7.98 42.49
C ARG A 3 -16.63 -7.14 42.14
N THR A 4 -17.53 -6.96 43.09
CA THR A 4 -18.73 -6.10 42.94
C THR A 4 -18.34 -4.63 42.66
N LYS A 5 -17.41 -4.09 43.43
CA LYS A 5 -16.93 -2.73 43.24
C LYS A 5 -16.21 -2.51 41.92
N ILE A 6 -15.49 -3.56 41.41
CA ILE A 6 -14.87 -3.53 40.09
C ILE A 6 -15.91 -3.46 38.97
N LEU A 7 -16.99 -4.25 39.10
CA LEU A 7 -18.07 -4.27 38.11
C LEU A 7 -18.86 -2.95 38.10
N GLU A 8 -19.09 -2.35 39.27
CA GLU A 8 -19.72 -1.00 39.35
C GLU A 8 -18.88 0.06 38.66
N GLU A 9 -17.57 0.07 38.86
CA GLU A 9 -16.69 1.03 38.15
C GLU A 9 -16.62 0.75 36.65
N ILE A 10 -16.63 -0.52 36.21
CA ILE A 10 -16.69 -0.86 34.79
C ILE A 10 -18.02 -0.37 34.18
N GLN A 11 -19.16 -0.64 34.87
CA GLN A 11 -20.47 -0.20 34.39
C GLN A 11 -20.55 1.31 34.21
N LYS A 12 -20.05 2.07 35.18
CA LYS A 12 -19.95 3.53 35.10
C LYS A 12 -19.12 3.99 33.88
N ASN A 13 -18.00 3.33 33.63
CA ASN A 13 -17.17 3.65 32.46
C ASN A 13 -17.87 3.25 31.15
N VAL A 14 -18.61 2.12 31.12
CA VAL A 14 -19.42 1.73 29.96
C VAL A 14 -20.45 2.83 29.64
N GLU A 15 -21.16 3.35 30.63
CA GLU A 15 -22.12 4.44 30.45
C GLU A 15 -21.45 5.71 29.90
N LEU A 16 -20.30 6.11 30.45
CA LEU A 16 -19.54 7.26 29.99
C LEU A 16 -19.00 7.09 28.56
N LEU A 17 -18.52 5.89 28.22
CA LEU A 17 -17.94 5.58 26.90
C LEU A 17 -19.02 5.35 25.84
N SER A 18 -20.19 4.88 26.21
CA SER A 18 -21.33 4.67 25.31
C SER A 18 -22.19 5.93 25.14
N THR A 19 -22.13 6.88 26.08
CA THR A 19 -22.81 8.19 25.94
C THR A 19 -21.95 9.05 25.03
N THR A 20 -22.45 9.32 23.86
CA THR A 20 -21.82 10.16 22.87
C THR A 20 -21.91 11.62 23.31
N GLY A 21 -20.83 12.13 23.89
CA GLY A 21 -20.62 13.58 24.02
C GLY A 21 -20.58 14.22 22.63
N LEU A 22 -21.02 15.47 22.51
CA LEU A 22 -21.16 16.21 21.25
C LEU A 22 -19.91 16.13 20.33
N GLU A 23 -18.70 16.08 20.89
CA GLU A 23 -17.46 15.95 20.13
C GLU A 23 -17.14 14.48 19.71
N ALA A 24 -17.58 13.50 20.49
CA ALA A 24 -17.34 12.08 20.19
C ALA A 24 -18.19 11.56 19.03
N TYR A 25 -19.30 12.22 18.69
CA TYR A 25 -20.16 11.84 17.56
C TYR A 25 -19.44 11.83 16.21
N LYS A 26 -18.44 12.67 16.04
CA LYS A 26 -17.66 12.78 14.80
C LYS A 26 -16.84 11.53 14.49
N TYR A 27 -16.63 10.66 15.48
CA TYR A 27 -15.76 9.48 15.37
C TYR A 27 -16.53 8.16 15.47
N ILE A 28 -17.86 8.20 15.43
CA ILE A 28 -18.70 7.00 15.39
C ILE A 28 -19.06 6.72 13.93
N PRO A 29 -18.94 5.45 13.47
CA PRO A 29 -19.36 5.08 12.13
C PRO A 29 -20.82 5.47 11.87
N LEU A 30 -21.08 6.20 10.80
CA LEU A 30 -22.40 6.71 10.43
C LEU A 30 -23.38 5.59 10.01
N HIS A 31 -22.90 4.39 9.84
CA HIS A 31 -23.70 3.24 9.38
C HIS A 31 -23.49 2.01 10.26
N GLN A 32 -24.51 1.15 10.27
CA GLN A 32 -24.50 -0.13 11.01
C GLN A 32 -23.85 -1.28 10.19
N LYS A 33 -23.01 -0.98 9.20
CA LYS A 33 -22.35 -1.97 8.36
C LYS A 33 -20.93 -2.23 8.82
N PRO A 34 -20.38 -3.43 8.57
CA PRO A 34 -18.99 -3.72 8.90
C PRO A 34 -18.03 -2.76 8.20
N SER A 35 -17.05 -2.26 8.91
CA SER A 35 -15.91 -1.57 8.32
C SER A 35 -14.97 -2.57 7.63
N PRO A 36 -14.08 -2.14 6.72
CA PRO A 36 -13.05 -3.01 6.17
C PRO A 36 -12.22 -3.69 7.27
N SER A 37 -11.97 -4.98 7.12
CA SER A 37 -11.21 -5.78 8.07
C SER A 37 -9.73 -5.83 7.72
N VAL A 38 -8.88 -5.28 8.58
CA VAL A 38 -7.40 -5.37 8.42
C VAL A 38 -6.94 -6.82 8.33
N THR A 39 -7.55 -7.72 9.11
CA THR A 39 -7.21 -9.15 9.08
C THR A 39 -7.55 -9.78 7.73
N ALA A 40 -8.74 -9.50 7.16
CA ALA A 40 -9.12 -9.99 5.86
C ALA A 40 -8.23 -9.39 4.74
N LEU A 41 -7.89 -8.11 4.83
CA LEU A 41 -6.95 -7.48 3.88
C LEU A 41 -5.56 -8.11 3.95
N ARG A 42 -5.07 -8.47 5.14
CA ARG A 42 -3.80 -9.20 5.28
C ARG A 42 -3.86 -10.58 4.63
N GLU A 43 -4.98 -11.28 4.75
CA GLU A 43 -5.18 -12.57 4.09
C GLU A 43 -5.23 -12.42 2.55
N ILE A 44 -5.94 -11.42 2.03
CA ILE A 44 -5.93 -11.09 0.59
C ILE A 44 -4.49 -10.88 0.10
N MET A 45 -3.69 -10.10 0.82
CA MET A 45 -2.30 -9.85 0.45
C MET A 45 -1.44 -11.13 0.49
N ASN A 46 -1.69 -12.04 1.43
CA ASN A 46 -1.02 -13.34 1.49
C ASN A 46 -1.38 -14.22 0.29
N LEU A 47 -2.66 -14.27 -0.08
CA LEU A 47 -3.14 -15.02 -1.26
C LEU A 47 -2.53 -14.44 -2.55
N LEU A 48 -2.57 -13.12 -2.72
CA LEU A 48 -1.97 -12.45 -3.89
C LEU A 48 -0.46 -12.68 -3.98
N ARG A 49 0.25 -12.70 -2.85
CA ARG A 49 1.67 -13.01 -2.82
C ARG A 49 1.96 -14.44 -3.32
N LYS A 50 1.14 -15.43 -2.95
CA LYS A 50 1.23 -16.81 -3.44
C LYS A 50 0.97 -16.91 -4.94
N VAL A 51 0.00 -16.15 -5.46
CA VAL A 51 -0.32 -16.09 -6.89
C VAL A 51 0.80 -15.43 -7.70
N ILE A 52 1.34 -14.35 -7.18
CA ILE A 52 2.38 -13.56 -7.87
C ILE A 52 3.73 -14.30 -7.88
N PHE A 53 4.08 -14.93 -6.75
CA PHE A 53 5.29 -15.71 -6.58
C PHE A 53 4.96 -17.20 -6.30
N PRO A 54 4.44 -17.94 -7.30
CA PRO A 54 4.00 -19.31 -7.10
C PRO A 54 5.17 -20.21 -6.70
N GLY A 55 4.91 -21.11 -5.74
CA GLY A 55 5.91 -22.02 -5.20
C GLY A 55 6.82 -21.42 -4.12
N PHE A 56 6.78 -20.10 -3.88
CA PHE A 56 7.60 -19.46 -2.84
C PHE A 56 6.93 -19.47 -1.46
N PHE A 57 5.60 -19.30 -1.41
CA PHE A 57 4.86 -19.12 -0.16
C PHE A 57 3.76 -20.17 -0.08
N GLY A 58 4.03 -21.33 0.52
CA GLY A 58 3.07 -22.40 0.59
C GLY A 58 3.70 -23.70 1.10
N THR A 59 3.00 -24.80 0.93
CA THR A 59 3.46 -26.14 1.25
C THR A 59 4.33 -26.72 0.11
N GLU A 60 5.07 -27.80 0.40
CA GLU A 60 5.84 -28.52 -0.60
C GLU A 60 4.96 -29.00 -1.77
N GLN A 61 3.72 -29.44 -1.48
CA GLN A 61 2.78 -29.87 -2.51
C GLN A 61 2.34 -28.72 -3.44
N GLU A 62 2.16 -27.52 -2.90
CA GLU A 62 1.80 -26.31 -3.66
C GLU A 62 2.95 -25.82 -4.56
N ALA A 63 4.19 -26.14 -4.20
CA ALA A 63 5.39 -25.78 -4.96
C ALA A 63 5.69 -26.71 -6.15
N GLN A 64 5.01 -27.85 -6.26
CA GLN A 64 5.20 -28.78 -7.39
C GLN A 64 4.67 -28.15 -8.68
N THR A 65 5.46 -28.24 -9.75
CA THR A 65 5.16 -27.62 -11.06
C THR A 65 3.76 -27.98 -11.58
N ASP A 66 3.34 -29.24 -11.44
CA ASP A 66 2.04 -29.71 -11.92
C ASP A 66 0.87 -29.18 -11.08
N SER A 67 1.15 -28.71 -9.87
CA SER A 67 0.15 -28.17 -8.94
C SER A 67 0.00 -26.65 -9.00
N ILE A 68 0.96 -25.93 -9.56
CA ILE A 68 1.00 -24.45 -9.59
C ILE A 68 -0.28 -23.87 -10.22
N GLN A 69 -0.71 -24.39 -11.38
CA GLN A 69 -1.90 -23.88 -12.07
C GLN A 69 -3.16 -24.06 -11.21
N TYR A 70 -3.31 -25.22 -10.59
CA TYR A 70 -4.44 -25.54 -9.72
C TYR A 70 -4.49 -24.58 -8.52
N TYR A 71 -3.40 -24.46 -7.76
CA TYR A 71 -3.36 -23.60 -6.57
C TYR A 71 -3.44 -22.11 -6.90
N THR A 72 -2.90 -21.69 -8.05
CA THR A 72 -3.10 -20.31 -8.53
C THR A 72 -4.59 -20.02 -8.72
N GLY A 73 -5.36 -20.96 -9.31
CA GLY A 73 -6.81 -20.84 -9.45
C GLY A 73 -7.51 -20.74 -8.10
N VAL A 74 -7.22 -21.65 -7.18
CA VAL A 74 -7.81 -21.68 -5.83
C VAL A 74 -7.54 -20.36 -5.09
N TYR A 75 -6.29 -19.85 -5.11
CA TYR A 75 -5.94 -18.63 -4.41
C TYR A 75 -6.54 -17.36 -5.04
N LEU A 76 -6.68 -17.33 -6.38
CA LEU A 76 -7.36 -16.22 -7.05
C LEU A 76 -8.84 -16.18 -6.72
N GLU A 77 -9.51 -17.34 -6.68
CA GLU A 77 -10.91 -17.44 -6.29
C GLU A 77 -11.13 -16.97 -4.85
N GLN A 78 -10.34 -17.47 -3.91
CA GLN A 78 -10.38 -17.04 -2.50
C GLN A 78 -10.10 -15.54 -2.35
N ALA A 79 -9.09 -15.02 -3.07
CA ALA A 79 -8.77 -13.60 -3.04
C ALA A 79 -9.92 -12.75 -3.61
N TYR A 80 -10.58 -13.20 -4.67
CA TYR A 80 -11.74 -12.54 -5.24
C TYR A 80 -12.90 -12.45 -4.23
N ASP A 81 -13.26 -13.57 -3.60
CA ASP A 81 -14.36 -13.61 -2.62
C ASP A 81 -14.13 -12.66 -1.45
N LEU A 82 -12.94 -12.72 -0.85
CA LEU A 82 -12.57 -11.81 0.24
C LEU A 82 -12.51 -10.35 -0.23
N LEU A 83 -11.95 -10.11 -1.41
CA LEU A 83 -11.79 -8.74 -1.93
C LEU A 83 -13.14 -8.11 -2.25
N GLN A 84 -14.08 -8.86 -2.85
CA GLN A 84 -15.43 -8.39 -3.10
C GLN A 84 -16.12 -7.91 -1.81
N GLU A 85 -16.02 -8.70 -0.74
CA GLU A 85 -16.59 -8.33 0.56
C GLU A 85 -15.93 -7.07 1.13
N GLN A 86 -14.60 -6.99 1.11
CA GLN A 86 -13.89 -5.83 1.63
C GLN A 86 -14.14 -4.58 0.79
N ILE A 87 -14.18 -4.66 -0.53
CA ILE A 87 -14.56 -3.54 -1.41
C ILE A 87 -15.96 -3.05 -1.08
N TYR A 88 -16.93 -3.97 -0.89
CA TYR A 88 -18.27 -3.59 -0.46
C TYR A 88 -18.26 -2.81 0.86
N ASN A 89 -17.51 -3.31 1.85
CA ASN A 89 -17.35 -2.64 3.15
C ASN A 89 -16.70 -1.25 3.00
N GLY A 90 -15.69 -1.14 2.11
CA GLY A 90 -15.04 0.13 1.79
C GLY A 90 -15.98 1.14 1.13
N LEU A 91 -16.74 0.71 0.12
CA LEU A 91 -17.73 1.56 -0.57
C LEU A 91 -18.82 2.06 0.35
N CYS A 92 -19.14 1.32 1.42
CA CYS A 92 -20.14 1.69 2.42
C CYS A 92 -19.56 2.45 3.62
N PHE A 93 -18.25 2.67 3.69
CA PHE A 93 -17.56 3.15 4.89
C PHE A 93 -17.96 4.56 5.32
N GLU A 94 -18.16 5.47 4.36
CA GLU A 94 -18.47 6.89 4.64
C GLU A 94 -19.85 7.35 4.12
N VAL A 95 -20.73 6.41 3.73
CA VAL A 95 -22.02 6.74 3.17
C VAL A 95 -23.17 6.26 4.04
N GLU A 96 -24.14 7.13 4.32
CA GLU A 96 -25.33 6.80 5.12
C GLU A 96 -26.19 5.74 4.43
N ARG A 97 -26.26 5.73 3.09
CA ARG A 97 -27.03 4.78 2.28
C ARG A 97 -26.18 4.12 1.24
N CYS A 98 -25.96 2.84 1.40
CA CYS A 98 -25.21 2.00 0.46
C CYS A 98 -26.21 1.23 -0.41
N CYS A 99 -26.65 1.87 -1.52
CA CYS A 99 -27.50 1.23 -2.55
C CYS A 99 -26.58 0.67 -3.67
N ASP A 100 -26.93 -0.49 -4.23
CA ASP A 100 -26.28 -1.14 -5.40
C ASP A 100 -24.76 -1.43 -5.28
N SER A 101 -24.22 -1.39 -4.07
CA SER A 101 -22.78 -1.52 -3.86
C SER A 101 -22.26 -2.95 -3.97
N LYS A 102 -23.11 -3.99 -3.93
CA LYS A 102 -22.65 -5.39 -4.05
C LYS A 102 -22.25 -5.71 -5.49
N ASP A 103 -23.07 -5.35 -6.46
CA ASP A 103 -22.78 -5.59 -7.88
C ASP A 103 -21.55 -4.77 -8.29
N ARG A 104 -21.49 -3.50 -7.88
CA ARG A 104 -20.31 -2.65 -8.08
C ARG A 104 -19.05 -3.22 -7.43
N ALA A 105 -19.13 -3.77 -6.22
CA ALA A 105 -18.01 -4.41 -5.56
C ALA A 105 -17.51 -5.63 -6.34
N SER A 106 -18.42 -6.43 -6.89
CA SER A 106 -18.09 -7.59 -7.75
C SER A 106 -17.40 -7.14 -9.05
N GLU A 107 -17.91 -6.10 -9.70
CA GLU A 107 -17.31 -5.52 -10.92
C GLU A 107 -15.90 -5.00 -10.65
N ILE A 108 -15.69 -4.29 -9.54
CA ILE A 108 -14.37 -3.79 -9.15
C ILE A 108 -13.43 -4.95 -8.81
N ALA A 109 -13.91 -5.96 -8.05
CA ALA A 109 -13.09 -7.09 -7.68
C ALA A 109 -12.59 -7.86 -8.91
N ILE A 110 -13.46 -8.16 -9.89
CA ILE A 110 -13.02 -8.83 -11.11
C ILE A 110 -12.13 -7.95 -11.99
N ALA A 111 -12.38 -6.63 -12.04
CA ALA A 111 -11.53 -5.69 -12.73
C ALA A 111 -10.12 -5.65 -12.11
N PHE A 112 -10.02 -5.74 -10.78
CA PHE A 112 -8.74 -5.86 -10.08
C PHE A 112 -8.04 -7.21 -10.37
N ILE A 113 -8.76 -8.34 -10.31
CA ILE A 113 -8.18 -9.66 -10.64
C ILE A 113 -7.55 -9.65 -12.04
N ASN A 114 -8.16 -8.96 -13.00
CA ASN A 114 -7.60 -8.79 -14.35
C ASN A 114 -6.31 -7.94 -14.37
N LYS A 115 -5.97 -7.22 -13.30
CA LYS A 115 -4.69 -6.48 -13.15
C LYS A 115 -3.57 -7.32 -12.54
N VAL A 116 -3.88 -8.41 -11.86
CA VAL A 116 -2.89 -9.25 -11.17
C VAL A 116 -1.77 -9.75 -12.10
N PRO A 117 -2.02 -10.17 -13.35
CA PRO A 117 -0.93 -10.55 -14.27
C PRO A 117 0.04 -9.40 -14.56
N HIS A 118 -0.47 -8.17 -14.70
CA HIS A 118 0.39 -6.99 -14.90
C HIS A 118 1.18 -6.64 -13.63
N ILE A 119 0.56 -6.72 -12.45
CA ILE A 119 1.26 -6.53 -11.17
C ILE A 119 2.41 -7.55 -11.03
N LYS A 120 2.17 -8.82 -11.39
CA LYS A 120 3.19 -9.87 -11.41
C LYS A 120 4.36 -9.50 -12.35
N TYR A 121 4.06 -9.01 -13.55
CA TYR A 121 5.07 -8.53 -14.49
C TYR A 121 5.92 -7.42 -13.87
N LEU A 122 5.30 -6.38 -13.34
CA LEU A 122 6.00 -5.26 -12.70
C LEU A 122 6.90 -5.72 -11.55
N LEU A 123 6.40 -6.60 -10.67
CA LEU A 123 7.19 -7.13 -9.57
C LEU A 123 8.37 -8.00 -10.03
N SER A 124 8.23 -8.70 -11.17
CA SER A 124 9.36 -9.42 -11.76
C SER A 124 10.47 -8.49 -12.24
N THR A 125 10.11 -7.31 -12.77
CA THR A 125 11.09 -6.28 -13.13
C THR A 125 11.74 -5.65 -11.91
N ASP A 126 10.99 -5.46 -10.82
CA ASP A 126 11.51 -4.93 -9.56
C ASP A 126 12.50 -5.90 -8.89
N VAL A 127 12.17 -7.20 -8.85
CA VAL A 127 13.09 -8.23 -8.37
C VAL A 127 14.39 -8.24 -9.18
N LYS A 128 14.27 -8.11 -10.52
CA LYS A 128 15.46 -8.04 -11.38
C LYS A 128 16.29 -6.79 -11.13
N ALA A 129 15.65 -5.64 -10.92
CA ALA A 129 16.36 -4.38 -10.61
C ALA A 129 17.15 -4.47 -9.30
N ILE A 130 16.60 -5.12 -8.28
CA ILE A 130 17.31 -5.37 -7.02
C ILE A 130 18.49 -6.33 -7.25
N LEU A 131 18.27 -7.45 -7.95
CA LEU A 131 19.30 -8.43 -8.24
C LEU A 131 20.49 -7.83 -9.00
N ASP A 132 20.20 -7.01 -10.03
CA ASP A 132 21.23 -6.36 -10.85
C ASP A 132 21.95 -5.24 -10.07
N GLY A 133 21.33 -4.70 -9.05
CA GLY A 133 21.81 -3.52 -8.35
C GLY A 133 22.43 -3.75 -6.98
N ASP A 134 22.24 -4.89 -6.38
CA ASP A 134 22.78 -5.25 -5.06
C ASP A 134 23.75 -6.43 -5.17
N PRO A 135 25.07 -6.18 -5.06
CA PRO A 135 26.06 -7.27 -5.09
C PRO A 135 25.90 -8.30 -3.96
N ALA A 136 25.18 -7.97 -2.90
CA ALA A 136 24.90 -8.88 -1.78
C ALA A 136 23.79 -9.89 -2.12
N ALA A 137 22.86 -9.52 -3.02
CA ALA A 137 21.78 -10.40 -3.46
C ALA A 137 22.32 -11.59 -4.27
N LYS A 138 22.08 -12.81 -3.82
CA LYS A 138 22.64 -14.03 -4.45
C LYS A 138 21.67 -14.68 -5.43
N SER A 139 20.38 -14.45 -5.28
CA SER A 139 19.33 -15.04 -6.13
C SER A 139 18.02 -14.26 -6.09
N PRO A 140 17.17 -14.42 -7.11
CA PRO A 140 15.80 -13.88 -7.06
C PRO A 140 14.99 -14.41 -5.86
N SER A 141 15.24 -15.67 -5.48
CA SER A 141 14.58 -16.32 -4.35
C SER A 141 14.88 -15.60 -3.03
N GLU A 142 16.13 -15.23 -2.80
CA GLU A 142 16.54 -14.48 -1.62
C GLU A 142 15.82 -13.12 -1.56
N ILE A 143 15.75 -12.41 -2.69
CA ILE A 143 15.08 -11.12 -2.78
C ILE A 143 13.58 -11.25 -2.45
N ILE A 144 12.90 -12.23 -3.04
CA ILE A 144 11.47 -12.48 -2.83
C ILE A 144 11.16 -12.81 -1.37
N PHE A 145 12.03 -13.57 -0.69
CA PHE A 145 11.83 -14.00 0.69
C PHE A 145 12.27 -12.97 1.74
N CYS A 146 13.41 -12.29 1.50
CA CYS A 146 14.10 -11.58 2.57
C CYS A 146 14.02 -10.07 2.46
N TYR A 147 13.83 -9.50 1.26
CA TYR A 147 13.93 -8.05 1.06
C TYR A 147 12.63 -7.32 1.42
N PRO A 148 12.64 -6.43 2.42
CA PRO A 148 11.45 -5.67 2.81
C PRO A 148 10.94 -4.78 1.68
N ALA A 149 11.81 -4.34 0.77
CA ALA A 149 11.44 -3.56 -0.41
C ALA A 149 10.41 -4.27 -1.29
N ILE A 150 10.59 -5.56 -1.59
CA ILE A 150 9.63 -6.32 -2.41
C ILE A 150 8.28 -6.44 -1.71
N HIS A 151 8.27 -6.58 -0.39
CA HIS A 151 7.03 -6.57 0.37
C HIS A 151 6.30 -5.22 0.24
N ALA A 152 7.01 -4.11 0.46
CA ALA A 152 6.43 -2.77 0.37
C ALA A 152 5.94 -2.44 -1.07
N ILE A 153 6.73 -2.78 -2.09
CA ILE A 153 6.37 -2.54 -3.49
C ILE A 153 5.17 -3.39 -3.92
N LEU A 154 5.08 -4.67 -3.50
CA LEU A 154 3.91 -5.53 -3.74
C LEU A 154 2.62 -4.87 -3.21
N TYR A 155 2.65 -4.42 -1.96
CA TYR A 155 1.50 -3.78 -1.33
C TYR A 155 1.13 -2.47 -2.02
N GLN A 156 2.12 -1.67 -2.39
CA GLN A 156 1.88 -0.44 -3.13
C GLN A 156 1.25 -0.70 -4.51
N ARG A 157 1.77 -1.64 -5.31
CA ARG A 157 1.23 -1.94 -6.65
C ARG A 157 -0.20 -2.45 -6.58
N VAL A 158 -0.52 -3.30 -5.60
CA VAL A 158 -1.90 -3.77 -5.33
C VAL A 158 -2.80 -2.59 -4.93
N ALA A 159 -2.37 -1.80 -3.97
CA ALA A 159 -3.12 -0.65 -3.46
C ALA A 159 -3.34 0.43 -4.54
N HIS A 160 -2.33 0.64 -5.40
CA HIS A 160 -2.41 1.59 -6.52
C HIS A 160 -3.51 1.21 -7.52
N GLU A 161 -3.58 -0.06 -7.93
CA GLU A 161 -4.63 -0.51 -8.85
C GLU A 161 -6.03 -0.45 -8.20
N LEU A 162 -6.17 -0.77 -6.91
CA LEU A 162 -7.44 -0.59 -6.19
C LEU A 162 -7.84 0.89 -6.10
N LEU A 163 -6.89 1.79 -5.85
CA LEU A 163 -7.14 3.23 -5.83
C LEU A 163 -7.62 3.73 -7.19
N LYS A 164 -6.99 3.29 -8.28
CA LYS A 164 -7.41 3.64 -9.66
C LYS A 164 -8.81 3.13 -10.00
N LEU A 165 -9.23 2.03 -9.41
CA LEU A 165 -10.59 1.50 -9.53
C LEU A 165 -11.61 2.22 -8.63
N GLY A 166 -11.18 3.24 -7.89
CA GLY A 166 -12.04 4.07 -7.06
C GLY A 166 -12.45 3.42 -5.75
N VAL A 167 -11.66 2.46 -5.23
CA VAL A 167 -11.90 1.85 -3.93
C VAL A 167 -11.47 2.82 -2.83
N PRO A 168 -12.37 3.24 -1.93
CA PRO A 168 -11.99 4.14 -0.84
C PRO A 168 -11.33 3.39 0.32
N VAL A 169 -10.51 4.07 1.10
CA VAL A 169 -9.90 3.63 2.38
C VAL A 169 -8.99 2.40 2.25
N ILE A 170 -9.44 1.31 1.62
CA ILE A 170 -8.71 0.03 1.52
C ILE A 170 -7.29 0.20 0.96
N PRO A 171 -7.05 0.97 -0.13
CA PRO A 171 -5.69 1.18 -0.63
C PRO A 171 -4.76 1.75 0.42
N ARG A 172 -5.24 2.70 1.23
CA ARG A 172 -4.45 3.28 2.31
C ARG A 172 -4.19 2.28 3.43
N ILE A 173 -5.18 1.48 3.84
CA ILE A 173 -4.99 0.42 4.84
C ILE A 173 -3.89 -0.56 4.38
N ILE A 174 -3.91 -0.97 3.11
CA ILE A 174 -2.91 -1.88 2.55
C ILE A 174 -1.50 -1.29 2.62
N THR A 175 -1.30 -0.04 2.22
CA THR A 175 0.03 0.58 2.28
C THR A 175 0.50 0.84 3.70
N GLU A 176 -0.40 1.17 4.64
CA GLU A 176 -0.06 1.31 6.07
C GLU A 176 0.35 -0.03 6.73
N MET A 177 -0.22 -1.16 6.29
CA MET A 177 0.26 -2.48 6.73
C MET A 177 1.72 -2.69 6.30
N ALA A 178 2.06 -2.38 5.04
CA ALA A 178 3.43 -2.51 4.55
C ALA A 178 4.38 -1.55 5.27
N HIS A 179 3.95 -0.30 5.49
CA HIS A 179 4.72 0.69 6.26
C HIS A 179 5.02 0.18 7.68
N SER A 180 4.03 -0.37 8.38
CA SER A 180 4.21 -0.95 9.71
C SER A 180 5.16 -2.14 9.72
N ASP A 181 5.12 -2.99 8.68
CA ASP A 181 5.93 -4.20 8.59
C ASP A 181 7.39 -3.91 8.15
N THR A 182 7.63 -2.83 7.38
CA THR A 182 8.92 -2.59 6.69
C THR A 182 9.61 -1.27 7.04
N GLY A 183 8.88 -0.30 7.59
CA GLY A 183 9.37 1.08 7.73
C GLY A 183 9.47 1.86 6.40
N ILE A 184 8.85 1.36 5.32
CA ILE A 184 8.80 1.98 4.00
C ILE A 184 7.39 2.50 3.77
N ASP A 185 7.21 3.82 3.73
CA ASP A 185 5.93 4.50 3.53
C ASP A 185 5.76 4.92 2.06
N ILE A 186 4.93 4.20 1.31
CA ILE A 186 4.60 4.57 -0.07
C ILE A 186 3.09 4.80 -0.18
N HIS A 187 2.69 6.03 -0.49
CA HIS A 187 1.29 6.33 -0.68
C HIS A 187 0.71 5.58 -1.91
N PRO A 188 -0.51 5.01 -1.85
CA PRO A 188 -1.08 4.26 -2.97
C PRO A 188 -1.28 5.10 -4.24
N GLY A 189 -1.35 6.42 -4.14
CA GLY A 189 -1.44 7.35 -5.27
C GLY A 189 -0.13 7.56 -6.04
N ALA A 190 1.02 7.18 -5.47
CA ALA A 190 2.30 7.30 -6.14
C ALA A 190 2.33 6.43 -7.42
N GLN A 191 2.80 7.03 -8.53
CA GLN A 191 2.96 6.33 -9.79
C GLN A 191 4.41 5.84 -9.89
N ILE A 192 4.60 4.54 -10.07
CA ILE A 192 5.93 3.91 -10.07
C ILE A 192 6.07 3.06 -11.33
N GLY A 193 7.10 3.34 -12.11
CA GLY A 193 7.44 2.62 -13.33
C GLY A 193 7.99 1.21 -13.09
N GLU A 194 8.62 0.66 -14.12
CA GLU A 194 9.24 -0.66 -14.12
C GLU A 194 10.67 -0.61 -13.55
N TYR A 195 11.19 -1.77 -13.13
CA TYR A 195 12.57 -1.90 -12.61
C TYR A 195 12.85 -0.95 -11.43
N PHE A 196 11.86 -0.72 -10.61
CA PHE A 196 12.01 0.11 -9.41
C PHE A 196 12.68 -0.69 -8.29
N SER A 197 13.65 -0.08 -7.62
CA SER A 197 14.35 -0.72 -6.51
C SER A 197 14.52 0.20 -5.31
N ILE A 198 14.38 -0.37 -4.13
CA ILE A 198 14.70 0.28 -2.85
C ILE A 198 15.74 -0.61 -2.17
N ASP A 199 16.87 -0.02 -1.80
CA ASP A 199 17.92 -0.69 -1.03
C ASP A 199 17.81 -0.31 0.44
N HIS A 200 17.91 -1.31 1.34
CA HIS A 200 17.59 -1.23 2.78
C HIS A 200 16.16 -0.76 3.07
N GLY A 201 15.83 0.47 2.75
CA GLY A 201 14.48 1.02 2.66
C GLY A 201 13.94 1.68 3.92
N THR A 202 14.43 1.38 5.11
CA THR A 202 13.92 1.98 6.36
C THR A 202 13.87 3.49 6.27
N GLY A 203 12.70 4.07 6.54
CA GLY A 203 12.48 5.52 6.53
C GLY A 203 12.31 6.13 5.14
N VAL A 204 12.16 5.34 4.08
CA VAL A 204 11.73 5.86 2.77
C VAL A 204 10.29 6.34 2.86
N VAL A 205 10.03 7.55 2.33
CA VAL A 205 8.69 8.14 2.25
C VAL A 205 8.42 8.61 0.82
N ILE A 206 7.37 8.09 0.20
CA ILE A 206 6.95 8.46 -1.16
C ILE A 206 5.50 8.98 -1.12
N GLY A 207 5.35 10.28 -1.37
CA GLY A 207 4.07 10.96 -1.25
C GLY A 207 3.10 10.72 -2.41
N GLN A 208 1.83 11.06 -2.16
CA GLN A 208 0.66 10.75 -2.99
C GLN A 208 0.80 11.03 -4.49
N THR A 209 1.34 12.20 -4.85
CA THR A 209 1.39 12.65 -6.24
C THR A 209 2.79 12.53 -6.85
N ALA A 210 3.68 11.74 -6.22
CA ALA A 210 4.98 11.43 -6.78
C ALA A 210 4.84 10.62 -8.08
N ILE A 211 5.68 10.96 -9.06
CA ILE A 211 5.81 10.21 -10.32
C ILE A 211 7.24 9.72 -10.41
N ILE A 212 7.41 8.41 -10.51
CA ILE A 212 8.70 7.74 -10.56
C ILE A 212 8.77 6.96 -11.87
N GLY A 213 9.77 7.25 -12.69
CA GLY A 213 10.03 6.59 -13.96
C GLY A 213 10.57 5.17 -13.82
N ASN A 214 11.15 4.66 -14.89
CA ASN A 214 11.70 3.32 -14.96
C ASN A 214 13.17 3.31 -14.46
N HIS A 215 13.63 2.16 -13.95
CA HIS A 215 15.01 1.96 -13.48
C HIS A 215 15.46 2.96 -12.41
N VAL A 216 14.53 3.43 -11.57
CA VAL A 216 14.84 4.33 -10.46
C VAL A 216 15.26 3.52 -9.25
N ARG A 217 16.33 3.97 -8.58
CA ARG A 217 16.84 3.37 -7.34
C ARG A 217 16.82 4.36 -6.20
N LEU A 218 16.24 3.95 -5.08
CA LEU A 218 16.23 4.69 -3.82
C LEU A 218 16.97 3.93 -2.74
N TYR A 219 17.62 4.67 -1.86
CA TYR A 219 18.23 4.13 -0.64
C TYR A 219 17.41 4.53 0.60
N GLN A 220 17.76 3.96 1.77
CA GLN A 220 17.08 4.22 3.03
C GLN A 220 16.97 5.71 3.35
N GLY A 221 15.89 6.11 4.01
CA GLY A 221 15.66 7.47 4.47
C GLY A 221 15.35 8.50 3.38
N VAL A 222 15.24 8.09 2.12
CA VAL A 222 14.87 9.01 1.03
C VAL A 222 13.43 9.47 1.21
N THR A 223 13.21 10.79 1.09
CA THR A 223 11.89 11.41 1.15
C THR A 223 11.54 12.09 -0.17
N LEU A 224 10.48 11.62 -0.84
CA LEU A 224 9.84 12.27 -1.98
C LEU A 224 8.56 12.96 -1.49
N GLY A 225 8.72 14.17 -0.94
CA GLY A 225 7.70 14.84 -0.12
C GLY A 225 7.13 16.11 -0.76
N ALA A 226 6.10 16.66 -0.10
CA ALA A 226 5.61 18.00 -0.38
C ALA A 226 6.50 19.05 0.30
N LYS A 227 6.73 20.20 -0.36
CA LYS A 227 7.43 21.35 0.24
C LYS A 227 6.47 22.22 1.04
N SER A 228 5.24 22.38 0.55
CA SER A 228 4.18 23.21 1.14
C SER A 228 2.84 22.71 0.63
N PHE A 229 1.77 23.18 1.26
CA PHE A 229 0.41 22.91 0.82
C PHE A 229 -0.19 24.17 0.20
N THR A 230 -0.86 24.03 -0.94
CA THR A 230 -1.76 25.06 -1.47
C THR A 230 -3.04 24.98 -0.67
N LEU A 231 -3.49 26.10 -0.12
CA LEU A 231 -4.69 26.17 0.68
C LEU A 231 -5.82 26.81 -0.13
N ASP A 232 -7.06 26.42 0.14
CA ASP A 232 -8.26 27.08 -0.36
C ASP A 232 -8.57 28.37 0.42
N GLU A 233 -9.71 29.00 0.12
CA GLU A 233 -10.16 30.24 0.77
C GLU A 233 -10.49 30.04 2.26
N GLU A 234 -10.74 28.79 2.69
CA GLU A 234 -11.04 28.40 4.09
C GLU A 234 -9.79 27.94 4.85
N GLY A 235 -8.63 27.93 4.18
CA GLY A 235 -7.34 27.52 4.76
C GLY A 235 -7.13 26.01 4.80
N LEU A 236 -7.92 25.23 4.06
CA LEU A 236 -7.78 23.79 3.95
C LEU A 236 -6.84 23.39 2.80
N PRO A 237 -6.05 22.33 2.95
CA PRO A 237 -5.15 21.85 1.90
C PRO A 237 -5.90 21.36 0.66
N LEU A 238 -5.56 21.90 -0.50
CA LEU A 238 -6.07 21.44 -1.80
C LEU A 238 -5.37 20.12 -2.20
N ASP A 239 -6.12 19.22 -2.83
CA ASP A 239 -5.58 17.98 -3.40
C ASP A 239 -5.02 18.24 -4.81
N VAL A 240 -3.85 18.87 -4.86
CA VAL A 240 -3.11 19.19 -6.10
C VAL A 240 -1.77 18.47 -6.13
N PRO A 241 -1.17 18.28 -7.33
CA PRO A 241 0.17 17.71 -7.45
C PRO A 241 1.21 18.53 -6.68
N ARG A 242 1.84 17.91 -5.67
CA ARG A 242 2.77 18.57 -4.73
C ARG A 242 4.05 17.79 -4.44
N HIS A 243 4.20 16.57 -5.01
CA HIS A 243 5.37 15.71 -4.83
C HIS A 243 6.22 15.66 -6.09
N PRO A 244 7.50 15.29 -6.01
CA PRO A 244 8.44 15.37 -7.12
C PRO A 244 8.11 14.39 -8.27
N ILE A 245 8.70 14.70 -9.43
CA ILE A 245 8.78 13.84 -10.60
C ILE A 245 10.24 13.35 -10.69
N ILE A 246 10.43 12.05 -10.71
CA ILE A 246 11.73 11.40 -10.86
C ILE A 246 11.72 10.71 -12.21
N GLU A 247 12.57 11.16 -13.14
CA GLU A 247 12.68 10.55 -14.46
C GLU A 247 13.42 9.22 -14.44
N ASP A 248 13.52 8.55 -15.59
CA ASP A 248 14.14 7.23 -15.71
C ASP A 248 15.63 7.25 -15.34
N TYR A 249 16.12 6.10 -14.84
CA TYR A 249 17.53 5.84 -14.50
C TYR A 249 18.10 6.75 -13.39
N VAL A 250 17.26 7.35 -12.57
CA VAL A 250 17.70 8.19 -11.45
C VAL A 250 18.08 7.32 -10.25
N THR A 251 19.19 7.66 -9.60
CA THR A 251 19.61 7.07 -8.33
C THR A 251 19.61 8.13 -7.23
N ILE A 252 18.94 7.84 -6.10
CA ILE A 252 18.85 8.75 -4.96
C ILE A 252 19.41 8.05 -3.72
N TYR A 253 20.55 8.55 -3.24
CA TYR A 253 21.23 8.00 -2.09
C TYR A 253 20.60 8.40 -0.75
N SER A 254 21.05 7.73 0.30
CA SER A 254 20.45 7.70 1.63
C SER A 254 20.16 9.10 2.21
N ASN A 255 19.01 9.20 2.89
CA ASN A 255 18.55 10.40 3.62
C ASN A 255 18.42 11.67 2.76
N ALA A 256 18.41 11.56 1.44
CA ALA A 256 18.09 12.72 0.59
C ALA A 256 16.61 13.05 0.66
N SER A 257 16.30 14.35 0.80
CA SER A 257 14.93 14.87 0.81
C SER A 257 14.70 15.70 -0.44
N ILE A 258 13.76 15.25 -1.28
CA ILE A 258 13.35 15.93 -2.53
C ILE A 258 11.92 16.40 -2.32
N LEU A 259 11.73 17.71 -2.25
CA LEU A 259 10.48 18.30 -1.81
C LEU A 259 9.87 19.25 -2.82
N GLY A 260 8.56 19.13 -2.98
CA GLY A 260 7.79 19.97 -3.89
C GLY A 260 7.63 19.36 -5.28
N ARG A 261 6.88 20.03 -6.15
CA ARG A 261 6.62 19.59 -7.52
C ARG A 261 7.80 19.95 -8.44
N ILE A 262 8.95 19.36 -8.18
CA ILE A 262 10.18 19.53 -8.95
C ILE A 262 10.48 18.27 -9.76
N THR A 263 11.27 18.40 -10.83
CA THR A 263 11.68 17.27 -11.67
C THR A 263 13.16 16.98 -11.47
N ILE A 264 13.47 15.71 -11.18
CA ILE A 264 14.84 15.18 -11.22
C ILE A 264 15.02 14.53 -12.58
N GLY A 265 15.90 15.09 -13.40
CA GLY A 265 16.10 14.71 -14.79
C GLY A 265 16.71 13.31 -14.94
N HIS A 266 16.49 12.73 -16.13
CA HIS A 266 16.95 11.41 -16.53
C HIS A 266 18.44 11.14 -16.19
N GLY A 267 18.72 9.97 -15.63
CA GLY A 267 20.07 9.53 -15.32
C GLY A 267 20.77 10.29 -14.19
N SER A 268 20.06 11.18 -13.49
CA SER A 268 20.64 11.96 -12.39
C SER A 268 21.02 11.08 -11.20
N VAL A 269 22.10 11.45 -10.51
CA VAL A 269 22.54 10.84 -9.27
C VAL A 269 22.48 11.88 -8.15
N ILE A 270 21.62 11.67 -7.17
CA ILE A 270 21.48 12.54 -6.00
C ILE A 270 22.27 11.95 -4.83
N GLY A 271 23.24 12.71 -4.31
CA GLY A 271 24.05 12.32 -3.16
C GLY A 271 23.25 12.19 -1.88
N GLY A 272 23.80 11.47 -0.91
CA GLY A 272 23.15 11.28 0.40
C GLY A 272 23.08 12.58 1.21
N ASN A 273 22.06 12.67 2.07
CA ASN A 273 21.79 13.82 2.95
C ASN A 273 21.56 15.16 2.23
N ILE A 274 21.18 15.13 0.94
CA ILE A 274 20.88 16.33 0.17
C ILE A 274 19.43 16.77 0.44
N TRP A 275 19.26 18.09 0.62
CA TRP A 275 17.94 18.74 0.70
C TRP A 275 17.69 19.54 -0.57
N LEU A 276 16.76 19.06 -1.40
CA LEU A 276 16.49 19.60 -2.74
C LEU A 276 15.05 20.08 -2.85
N THR A 277 14.85 21.34 -3.27
CA THR A 277 13.52 21.98 -3.39
C THR A 277 13.30 22.71 -4.71
N HIS A 278 14.22 22.57 -5.66
CA HIS A 278 14.16 23.12 -7.02
C HIS A 278 14.93 22.22 -7.98
N SER A 279 14.50 22.17 -9.23
CA SER A 279 15.11 21.39 -10.32
C SER A 279 16.45 21.96 -10.72
#